data_651e4e35618736ee4f7c99290c872749
#
_entry.id   651e4e35618736ee4f7c99290c872749
#
_cell.length_a   1.000
_cell.length_b   1.000
_cell.length_c   1.000
_cell.angle_alpha   90.00
_cell.angle_beta   90.00
_cell.angle_gamma   90.00
#
_symmetry.space_group_name_H-M   'P 1'
#
loop_
_entity.id
_entity.type
_entity.pdbx_description
1 polymer ?
#
loop_
_entity_poly.entity_id
_entity_poly.type
_entity_poly.pdbx_seq_one_letter_code
_entity_poly.pdbx_strand_id
1 'polypeptide(L)'
;MIGEAMSPPLIRKVREYTRPDVLTIIDAPPGTSCPVIASMKDADFILLVTEPTPFGLHDLELAVEAVKILGIPHGLVINRSDMGDDKVMAYAEQENLPILMEIPFDRRIAEAYSRGDMIVDVMPQWKAKFLELFEKIKGFEGS
;
A
#
# COMPACT_ATOMS: atom_id res chain seq x y z
N MET A 1 -14.60 5.60 11.34
CA MET A 1 -14.87 4.84 12.56
C MET A 1 -14.30 3.43 12.42
N ILE A 2 -13.55 3.02 13.40
CA ILE A 2 -12.97 1.67 13.39
C ILE A 2 -14.13 0.67 13.50
N GLY A 3 -14.26 -0.23 12.58
CA GLY A 3 -15.35 -1.20 12.55
C GLY A 3 -16.47 -0.89 11.56
N GLU A 4 -16.50 0.34 11.04
CA GLU A 4 -17.38 0.64 9.92
C GLU A 4 -16.57 0.72 8.64
N ALA A 5 -16.04 -0.43 8.23
CA ALA A 5 -15.43 -0.52 6.91
C ALA A 5 -16.45 -0.16 5.84
N MET A 6 -16.02 0.47 4.75
CA MET A 6 -16.90 0.74 3.63
C MET A 6 -17.57 -0.55 3.17
N SER A 7 -18.89 -0.55 3.05
CA SER A 7 -19.64 -1.68 2.51
C SER A 7 -19.32 -1.84 1.01
N PRO A 8 -19.43 -3.05 0.43
CA PRO A 8 -19.22 -3.25 -1.00
C PRO A 8 -20.01 -2.31 -1.90
N PRO A 9 -21.31 -2.00 -1.65
CA PRO A 9 -22.04 -1.02 -2.45
C PRO A 9 -21.43 0.39 -2.42
N LEU A 10 -20.93 0.83 -1.25
CA LEU A 10 -20.30 2.15 -1.13
C LEU A 10 -18.99 2.19 -1.88
N ILE A 11 -18.18 1.13 -1.80
CA ILE A 11 -16.93 1.02 -2.54
C ILE A 11 -17.20 1.06 -4.04
N ARG A 12 -18.19 0.37 -4.53
CA ARG A 12 -18.58 0.42 -5.96
C ARG A 12 -18.95 1.83 -6.38
N LYS A 13 -19.69 2.55 -5.56
CA LYS A 13 -20.06 3.94 -5.85
C LYS A 13 -18.84 4.85 -5.91
N VAL A 14 -17.90 4.69 -5.02
CA VAL A 14 -16.63 5.43 -5.07
C VAL A 14 -15.90 5.15 -6.36
N ARG A 15 -15.87 3.91 -6.82
CA ARG A 15 -15.21 3.53 -8.08
C ARG A 15 -15.89 4.11 -9.32
N GLU A 16 -17.17 4.42 -9.27
CA GLU A 16 -17.88 5.07 -10.37
C GLU A 16 -17.32 6.45 -10.70
N TYR A 17 -16.61 7.09 -9.75
CA TYR A 17 -15.96 8.36 -9.97
C TYR A 17 -14.56 8.22 -10.54
N THR A 18 -14.04 7.00 -10.71
CA THR A 18 -12.73 6.81 -11.31
C THR A 18 -12.79 7.08 -12.82
N ARG A 19 -11.70 7.63 -13.35
CA ARG A 19 -11.59 7.99 -14.76
C ARG A 19 -10.45 7.20 -15.37
N PRO A 20 -10.64 6.57 -16.53
CA PRO A 20 -9.63 5.71 -17.14
C PRO A 20 -8.37 6.45 -17.62
N ASP A 21 -8.47 7.74 -17.83
CA ASP A 21 -7.37 8.59 -18.32
C ASP A 21 -6.59 9.26 -17.21
N VAL A 22 -6.91 9.00 -15.94
CA VAL A 22 -6.33 9.69 -14.79
C VAL A 22 -5.90 8.67 -13.74
N LEU A 23 -4.74 8.90 -13.12
CA LEU A 23 -4.33 8.10 -11.97
C LEU A 23 -5.33 8.24 -10.84
N THR A 24 -5.84 7.11 -10.38
CA THR A 24 -6.75 7.06 -9.24
C THR A 24 -6.12 6.21 -8.14
N ILE A 25 -6.07 6.75 -6.94
CA ILE A 25 -5.58 6.04 -5.76
C ILE A 25 -6.77 5.76 -4.85
N ILE A 26 -6.98 4.48 -4.57
CA ILE A 26 -8.04 4.04 -3.66
C ILE A 26 -7.39 3.60 -2.36
N ASP A 27 -7.71 4.32 -1.28
CA ASP A 27 -7.22 3.97 0.05
C ASP A 27 -8.11 2.86 0.62
N ALA A 28 -7.60 1.65 0.62
CA ALA A 28 -8.34 0.49 1.08
C ALA A 28 -8.15 0.29 2.59
N PRO A 29 -9.19 -0.14 3.31
CA PRO A 29 -9.06 -0.47 4.72
C PRO A 29 -8.17 -1.71 4.90
N PRO A 30 -7.59 -1.91 6.09
CA PRO A 30 -6.74 -3.07 6.36
C PRO A 30 -7.55 -4.37 6.38
N GLY A 31 -6.85 -5.49 6.17
CA GLY A 31 -7.43 -6.82 6.26
C GLY A 31 -7.80 -7.44 4.92
N THR A 32 -8.51 -8.56 4.95
CA THR A 32 -8.92 -9.33 3.77
C THR A 32 -10.42 -9.60 3.75
N SER A 33 -11.21 -8.76 4.42
CA SER A 33 -12.68 -8.87 4.42
C SER A 33 -13.27 -8.57 3.05
N CYS A 34 -14.54 -8.88 2.87
CA CYS A 34 -15.23 -8.60 1.60
C CYS A 34 -15.11 -7.14 1.14
N PRO A 35 -15.22 -6.12 2.01
CA PRO A 35 -14.99 -4.74 1.59
C PRO A 35 -13.60 -4.49 1.04
N VAL A 36 -12.56 -5.08 1.62
CA VAL A 36 -11.19 -4.94 1.15
C VAL A 36 -11.03 -5.59 -0.21
N ILE A 37 -11.50 -6.82 -0.36
CA ILE A 37 -11.46 -7.53 -1.65
C ILE A 37 -12.20 -6.72 -2.71
N ALA A 38 -13.37 -6.15 -2.39
CA ALA A 38 -14.13 -5.32 -3.31
C ALA A 38 -13.35 -4.05 -3.72
N SER A 39 -12.54 -3.48 -2.81
CA SER A 39 -11.73 -2.32 -3.13
C SER A 39 -10.55 -2.66 -4.06
N MET A 40 -10.04 -3.87 -3.97
CA MET A 40 -8.91 -4.33 -4.80
C MET A 40 -9.33 -4.81 -6.18
N LYS A 41 -10.55 -5.33 -6.29
CA LYS A 41 -11.05 -5.87 -7.54
C LYS A 41 -11.04 -4.80 -8.63
N ASP A 42 -10.57 -5.15 -9.80
CA ASP A 42 -10.46 -4.29 -10.97
C ASP A 42 -9.41 -3.17 -10.86
N ALA A 43 -8.57 -3.19 -9.84
CA ALA A 43 -7.41 -2.31 -9.79
C ALA A 43 -6.38 -2.76 -10.82
N ASP A 44 -5.62 -1.82 -11.36
CA ASP A 44 -4.53 -2.13 -12.29
C ASP A 44 -3.26 -2.54 -11.55
N PHE A 45 -3.10 -2.09 -10.32
CA PHE A 45 -1.97 -2.41 -9.47
C PHE A 45 -2.38 -2.29 -8.01
N ILE A 46 -1.86 -3.18 -7.16
CA ILE A 46 -2.10 -3.14 -5.73
C ILE A 46 -0.78 -2.87 -5.02
N LEU A 47 -0.75 -1.80 -4.24
CA LEU A 47 0.39 -1.45 -3.41
C LEU A 47 0.11 -1.91 -1.99
N LEU A 48 0.88 -2.89 -1.52
CA LEU A 48 0.77 -3.40 -0.16
C LEU A 48 1.71 -2.59 0.74
N VAL A 49 1.20 -2.08 1.85
CA VAL A 49 2.00 -1.31 2.80
C VAL A 49 2.02 -2.06 4.13
N THR A 50 3.19 -2.35 4.64
CA THR A 50 3.36 -3.11 5.88
C THR A 50 4.46 -2.52 6.76
N GLU A 51 4.56 -3.02 7.98
CA GLU A 51 5.63 -2.72 8.92
C GLU A 51 6.34 -4.01 9.29
N PRO A 52 7.65 -3.96 9.66
CA PRO A 52 8.42 -5.17 10.00
C PRO A 52 8.12 -5.64 11.43
N THR A 53 6.88 -5.96 11.70
CA THR A 53 6.39 -6.48 12.98
C THR A 53 5.70 -7.82 12.77
N PRO A 54 5.52 -8.64 13.83
CA PRO A 54 4.77 -9.89 13.69
C PRO A 54 3.35 -9.70 13.16
N PHE A 55 2.66 -8.65 13.58
CA PHE A 55 1.33 -8.33 13.08
C PHE A 55 1.36 -7.90 11.62
N GLY A 56 2.35 -7.07 11.27
CA GLY A 56 2.54 -6.63 9.89
C GLY A 56 2.81 -7.80 8.96
N LEU A 57 3.65 -8.73 9.36
CA LEU A 57 3.94 -9.93 8.58
C LEU A 57 2.69 -10.80 8.39
N HIS A 58 1.95 -11.04 9.46
CA HIS A 58 0.74 -11.85 9.40
C HIS A 58 -0.30 -11.24 8.44
N ASP A 59 -0.55 -9.95 8.57
CA ASP A 59 -1.49 -9.23 7.70
C ASP A 59 -1.00 -9.25 6.25
N LEU A 60 0.30 -9.11 6.03
CA LEU A 60 0.89 -9.17 4.70
C LEU A 60 0.69 -10.53 4.05
N GLU A 61 0.91 -11.61 4.79
CA GLU A 61 0.71 -12.97 4.27
C GLU A 61 -0.73 -13.16 3.78
N LEU A 62 -1.71 -12.73 4.55
CA LEU A 62 -3.12 -12.82 4.17
C LEU A 62 -3.43 -11.95 2.94
N ALA A 63 -2.89 -10.74 2.90
CA ALA A 63 -3.11 -9.85 1.77
C ALA A 63 -2.50 -10.38 0.48
N VAL A 64 -1.30 -10.95 0.55
CA VAL A 64 -0.63 -11.54 -0.61
C VAL A 64 -1.44 -12.71 -1.17
N GLU A 65 -1.97 -13.57 -0.31
CA GLU A 65 -2.83 -14.67 -0.76
C GLU A 65 -4.05 -14.15 -1.53
N ALA A 66 -4.71 -13.12 -0.99
CA ALA A 66 -5.88 -12.52 -1.64
C ALA A 66 -5.52 -11.91 -3.00
N VAL A 67 -4.42 -11.16 -3.07
CA VAL A 67 -3.98 -10.51 -4.31
C VAL A 67 -3.60 -11.53 -5.36
N LYS A 68 -2.96 -12.64 -4.97
CA LYS A 68 -2.62 -13.72 -5.90
C LYS A 68 -3.86 -14.37 -6.50
N ILE A 69 -4.91 -14.55 -5.70
CA ILE A 69 -6.18 -15.09 -6.19
C ILE A 69 -6.80 -14.15 -7.22
N LEU A 70 -6.71 -12.85 -7.00
CA LEU A 70 -7.22 -11.84 -7.93
C LEU A 70 -6.38 -11.71 -9.21
N GLY A 71 -5.13 -12.16 -9.16
CA GLY A 71 -4.22 -12.11 -10.31
C GLY A 71 -3.79 -10.70 -10.71
N ILE A 72 -3.78 -9.76 -9.77
CA ILE A 72 -3.44 -8.37 -10.04
C ILE A 72 -1.96 -8.12 -9.73
N PRO A 73 -1.23 -7.37 -10.59
CA PRO A 73 0.14 -6.98 -10.29
C PRO A 73 0.22 -6.22 -8.97
N HIS A 74 1.23 -6.52 -8.18
CA HIS A 74 1.34 -5.94 -6.85
C HIS A 74 2.81 -5.78 -6.44
N GLY A 75 3.03 -4.90 -5.47
CA GLY A 75 4.34 -4.64 -4.88
C GLY A 75 4.20 -4.19 -3.44
N LEU A 76 5.33 -4.06 -2.77
CA LEU A 76 5.39 -3.84 -1.33
C LEU A 76 6.09 -2.53 -1.00
N VAL A 77 5.54 -1.82 -0.04
CA VAL A 77 6.21 -0.71 0.65
C VAL A 77 6.35 -1.11 2.11
N ILE A 78 7.56 -1.01 2.64
CA ILE A 78 7.83 -1.29 4.06
C ILE A 78 7.97 0.03 4.79
N ASN A 79 7.01 0.34 5.64
CA ASN A 79 7.04 1.50 6.51
C ASN A 79 7.79 1.15 7.79
N ARG A 80 8.48 2.11 8.40
CA ARG A 80 9.33 1.89 9.56
C ARG A 80 10.33 0.76 9.33
N SER A 81 10.95 0.77 8.17
CA SER A 81 11.75 -0.35 7.67
C SER A 81 12.97 -0.70 8.54
N ASP A 82 13.48 0.26 9.31
CA ASP A 82 14.59 0.08 10.24
C ASP A 82 14.17 -0.32 11.66
N MET A 83 12.87 -0.46 11.90
CA MET A 83 12.31 -0.86 13.19
C MET A 83 11.81 -2.29 13.09
N GLY A 84 12.26 -3.15 13.98
CA GLY A 84 11.83 -4.54 13.99
C GLY A 84 12.85 -5.49 13.38
N ASP A 85 12.39 -6.63 12.86
CA ASP A 85 13.27 -7.67 12.32
C ASP A 85 13.22 -7.71 10.78
N ASP A 86 13.93 -8.69 10.21
CA ASP A 86 14.04 -8.88 8.76
C ASP A 86 13.06 -9.91 8.18
N LYS A 87 12.10 -10.34 8.96
CA LYS A 87 11.17 -11.42 8.53
C LYS A 87 10.28 -10.99 7.37
N VAL A 88 9.85 -9.73 7.34
CA VAL A 88 9.05 -9.22 6.22
C VAL A 88 9.87 -9.24 4.93
N MET A 89 11.14 -8.83 5.00
CA MET A 89 12.03 -8.86 3.84
C MET A 89 12.28 -10.29 3.37
N ALA A 90 12.51 -11.21 4.30
CA ALA A 90 12.70 -12.62 3.98
C ALA A 90 11.45 -13.21 3.31
N TYR A 91 10.29 -12.89 3.82
CA TYR A 91 9.02 -13.31 3.22
C TYR A 91 8.84 -12.75 1.81
N ALA A 92 9.13 -11.48 1.62
CA ALA A 92 9.04 -10.84 0.31
C ALA A 92 9.96 -11.53 -0.71
N GLU A 93 11.18 -11.87 -0.30
CA GLU A 93 12.12 -12.59 -1.15
C GLU A 93 11.61 -13.99 -1.48
N GLN A 94 11.10 -14.71 -0.49
CA GLN A 94 10.53 -16.05 -0.68
C GLN A 94 9.38 -16.06 -1.68
N GLU A 95 8.53 -15.03 -1.64
CA GLU A 95 7.33 -14.94 -2.48
C GLU A 95 7.59 -14.18 -3.79
N ASN A 96 8.82 -13.76 -4.05
CA ASN A 96 9.17 -12.93 -5.20
C ASN A 96 8.34 -11.66 -5.26
N LEU A 97 8.05 -11.08 -4.10
CA LEU A 97 7.27 -9.87 -3.95
C LEU A 97 8.22 -8.66 -4.06
N PRO A 98 8.09 -7.81 -5.09
CA PRO A 98 9.03 -6.70 -5.25
C PRO A 98 8.82 -5.65 -4.15
N ILE A 99 9.93 -5.27 -3.52
CA ILE A 99 9.94 -4.17 -2.54
C ILE A 99 10.21 -2.89 -3.33
N LEU A 100 9.21 -2.05 -3.46
CA LEU A 100 9.28 -0.85 -4.29
C LEU A 100 9.80 0.36 -3.53
N MET A 101 9.62 0.37 -2.21
CA MET A 101 10.02 1.49 -1.38
C MET A 101 10.16 1.05 0.07
N GLU A 102 11.13 1.62 0.76
CA GLU A 102 11.29 1.48 2.20
C GLU A 102 11.29 2.86 2.83
N ILE A 103 10.47 3.03 3.87
CA ILE A 103 10.37 4.28 4.60
C ILE A 103 10.92 4.03 6.00
N PRO A 104 12.10 4.56 6.35
CA PRO A 104 12.66 4.37 7.67
C PRO A 104 11.85 5.14 8.71
N PHE A 105 11.96 4.74 9.97
CA PHE A 105 11.39 5.54 11.05
C PHE A 105 12.14 6.87 11.12
N ASP A 106 11.38 7.96 11.05
CA ASP A 106 11.92 9.32 11.18
C ASP A 106 10.94 10.12 12.04
N ARG A 107 11.47 10.63 13.14
CA ARG A 107 10.66 11.39 14.09
C ARG A 107 10.01 12.61 13.41
N ARG A 108 10.68 13.21 12.44
CA ARG A 108 10.14 14.37 11.70
C ARG A 108 8.88 13.99 10.91
N ILE A 109 8.82 12.77 10.39
CA ILE A 109 7.63 12.25 9.70
C ILE A 109 6.47 12.13 10.70
N ALA A 110 6.73 11.56 11.86
CA ALA A 110 5.72 11.41 12.91
C ALA A 110 5.23 12.79 13.41
N GLU A 111 6.13 13.74 13.57
CA GLU A 111 5.80 15.10 13.99
C GLU A 111 4.96 15.82 12.93
N ALA A 112 5.29 15.68 11.66
CA ALA A 112 4.51 16.25 10.57
C ALA A 112 3.10 15.68 10.55
N TYR A 113 3.00 14.37 10.67
CA TYR A 113 1.69 13.70 10.72
C TYR A 113 0.84 14.21 11.91
N SER A 114 1.46 14.36 13.08
CA SER A 114 0.73 14.82 14.28
C SER A 114 0.19 16.25 14.14
N ARG A 115 0.81 17.06 13.29
CA ARG A 115 0.36 18.44 13.02
C ARG A 115 -0.61 18.50 11.83
N GLY A 116 -0.87 17.39 11.16
CA GLY A 116 -1.66 17.38 9.93
C GLY A 116 -0.92 17.89 8.71
N ASP A 117 0.41 17.99 8.78
CA ASP A 117 1.24 18.42 7.66
C ASP A 117 1.51 17.26 6.69
N MET A 118 1.66 17.59 5.42
CA MET A 118 2.07 16.60 4.42
C MET A 118 3.58 16.39 4.48
N ILE A 119 4.01 15.14 4.47
CA ILE A 119 5.44 14.80 4.50
C ILE A 119 6.20 15.47 3.35
N VAL A 120 5.62 15.55 2.16
CA VAL A 120 6.26 16.14 0.99
C VAL A 120 6.48 17.64 1.10
N ASP A 121 5.70 18.32 1.94
CA ASP A 121 5.84 19.76 2.19
C ASP A 121 6.91 20.04 3.23
N VAL A 122 6.98 19.19 4.27
CA VAL A 122 7.93 19.35 5.37
C VAL A 122 9.32 18.82 5.02
N MET A 123 9.34 17.73 4.26
CA MET A 123 10.56 17.04 3.83
C MET A 123 10.52 16.84 2.30
N PRO A 124 10.87 17.88 1.51
CA PRO A 124 10.70 17.83 0.05
C PRO A 124 11.41 16.68 -0.65
N GLN A 125 12.47 16.11 -0.06
CA GLN A 125 13.16 14.95 -0.62
C GLN A 125 12.24 13.74 -0.80
N TRP A 126 11.16 13.64 -0.04
CA TRP A 126 10.20 12.55 -0.17
C TRP A 126 9.34 12.67 -1.43
N LYS A 127 9.19 13.88 -1.96
CA LYS A 127 8.47 14.07 -3.23
C LYS A 127 9.14 13.27 -4.36
N ALA A 128 10.46 13.38 -4.48
CA ALA A 128 11.20 12.64 -5.50
C ALA A 128 11.08 11.12 -5.29
N LYS A 129 11.09 10.66 -4.05
CA LYS A 129 10.95 9.23 -3.73
C LYS A 129 9.57 8.69 -4.07
N PHE A 130 8.51 9.44 -3.82
CA PHE A 130 7.16 9.03 -4.21
C PHE A 130 6.96 9.06 -5.72
N LEU A 131 7.56 10.01 -6.42
CA LEU A 131 7.53 10.02 -7.89
C LEU A 131 8.26 8.81 -8.46
N GLU A 132 9.39 8.44 -7.88
CA GLU A 132 10.12 7.22 -8.25
C GLU A 132 9.28 5.97 -8.03
N LEU A 133 8.56 5.89 -6.89
CA LEU A 133 7.63 4.80 -6.62
C LEU A 133 6.57 4.72 -7.71
N PHE A 134 5.99 5.83 -8.10
CA PHE A 134 4.99 5.88 -9.15
C PHE A 134 5.55 5.37 -10.48
N GLU A 135 6.77 5.76 -10.84
CA GLU A 135 7.40 5.29 -12.07
C GLU A 135 7.65 3.78 -12.04
N LYS A 136 8.02 3.23 -10.88
CA LYS A 136 8.15 1.77 -10.72
C LYS A 136 6.83 1.06 -10.93
N ILE A 137 5.74 1.59 -10.39
CA ILE A 137 4.40 1.03 -10.56
C ILE A 137 4.00 1.05 -12.04
N LYS A 138 4.23 2.15 -12.73
CA LYS A 138 3.94 2.25 -14.17
C LYS A 138 4.68 1.20 -14.98
N GLY A 139 5.90 0.85 -14.57
CA GLY A 139 6.68 -0.18 -15.24
C GLY A 139 6.02 -1.57 -15.20
N PHE A 140 5.25 -1.86 -14.16
CA PHE A 140 4.52 -3.12 -14.05
C PHE A 140 3.26 -3.16 -14.93
N GLU A 141 2.64 -2.01 -15.17
CA GLU A 141 1.44 -1.94 -16.02
C GLU A 141 1.75 -2.20 -17.49
N GLY A 142 2.99 -1.93 -17.91
CA GLY A 142 3.39 -2.11 -19.30
C GLY A 142 3.88 -3.51 -19.65
N SER A 143 3.87 -4.43 -18.68
CA SER A 143 4.37 -5.79 -18.90
C SER A 143 3.27 -6.82 -19.11
#